data_3ed3f18697b795eb29cbcf9f2346a491
#
_entry.id   3ed3f18697b795eb29cbcf9f2346a491
#
_cell.length_a   1.000
_cell.length_b   1.000
_cell.length_c   1.000
_cell.angle_alpha   90.00
_cell.angle_beta   90.00
_cell.angle_gamma   90.00
#
_symmetry.space_group_name_H-M   'P 1'
#
loop_
_entity.id
_entity.type
_entity.pdbx_description
1 polymer ?
#
loop_
_entity_poly.entity_id
_entity_poly.type
_entity_poly.pdbx_seq_one_letter_code
_entity_poly.pdbx_strand_id
1 'polypeptide(L)'
;EYFIGKPQDPSRYNEQLLLGRTVVEVQKGGVVVGFLAIEDSLREDGVRAVSHLKELGIVPVMVTGDNERTAQAVAKQVGINEVYAGVRPGEKLDILRRYQTMGRKVLMVGDGMNDAAALKGADIGVAIGSGTDLAIDSADMVVVKGGVSAIVDAIHISRQTFTVIRQNLFWAFAYNIIAIPLAMGALLHPAIAETAMAFSSISVILNSMRIRS
;
A
#
# COMPACT_ATOMS: atom_id res chain seq x y z
N GLU A 1 -16.06 43.78 7.73
CA GLU A 1 -16.19 42.34 8.01
C GLU A 1 -15.79 41.56 6.77
N TYR A 2 -14.93 40.54 6.95
CA TYR A 2 -14.51 39.65 5.87
C TYR A 2 -15.21 38.31 6.06
N PHE A 3 -15.64 37.71 4.96
CA PHE A 3 -16.16 36.35 4.90
C PHE A 3 -15.26 35.53 3.99
N ILE A 4 -14.93 34.30 4.40
CA ILE A 4 -14.13 33.33 3.64
C ILE A 4 -14.93 32.04 3.59
N GLY A 5 -15.25 31.55 2.39
CA GLY A 5 -16.08 30.36 2.25
C GLY A 5 -16.13 29.81 0.84
N LYS A 6 -17.01 28.82 0.62
CA LYS A 6 -17.25 28.29 -0.72
C LYS A 6 -17.77 29.38 -1.66
N PRO A 7 -17.37 29.40 -2.95
CA PRO A 7 -17.88 30.33 -3.93
C PRO A 7 -19.41 30.29 -4.01
N GLN A 8 -20.05 31.46 -4.04
CA GLN A 8 -21.49 31.53 -4.30
C GLN A 8 -21.83 31.11 -5.73
N ASP A 9 -20.96 31.48 -6.68
CA ASP A 9 -21.05 31.06 -8.07
C ASP A 9 -19.78 30.31 -8.49
N PRO A 10 -19.76 28.95 -8.38
CA PRO A 10 -18.61 28.14 -8.75
C PRO A 10 -18.20 28.26 -10.22
N SER A 11 -19.14 28.67 -11.11
CA SER A 11 -18.87 28.75 -12.53
C SER A 11 -17.81 29.78 -12.88
N ARG A 12 -17.65 30.82 -12.06
CA ARG A 12 -16.61 31.85 -12.21
C ARG A 12 -15.19 31.31 -12.10
N TYR A 13 -15.01 30.16 -11.47
CA TYR A 13 -13.72 29.54 -11.16
C TYR A 13 -13.52 28.21 -11.89
N ASN A 14 -14.25 28.01 -13.01
CA ASN A 14 -14.22 26.75 -13.74
C ASN A 14 -12.81 26.33 -14.14
N GLU A 15 -11.94 27.27 -14.51
CA GLU A 15 -10.54 26.98 -14.86
C GLU A 15 -9.77 26.37 -13.71
N GLN A 16 -9.94 26.92 -12.51
CA GLN A 16 -9.28 26.38 -11.29
C GLN A 16 -9.88 25.05 -10.85
N LEU A 17 -11.19 24.91 -10.96
CA LEU A 17 -11.92 23.68 -10.64
C LEU A 17 -11.59 22.54 -11.62
N LEU A 18 -11.35 22.87 -12.91
CA LEU A 18 -10.90 21.89 -13.92
C LEU A 18 -9.49 21.36 -13.64
N LEU A 19 -8.65 22.17 -12.97
CA LEU A 19 -7.32 21.77 -12.50
C LEU A 19 -7.37 20.94 -11.20
N GLY A 20 -8.58 20.63 -10.67
CA GLY A 20 -8.74 19.88 -9.43
C GLY A 20 -8.52 20.69 -8.15
N ARG A 21 -8.42 22.02 -8.26
CA ARG A 21 -8.18 22.92 -7.13
C ARG A 21 -9.44 23.16 -6.33
N THR A 22 -9.31 23.25 -5.02
CA THR A 22 -10.37 23.74 -4.15
C THR A 22 -10.33 25.26 -4.13
N VAL A 23 -11.45 25.91 -4.51
CA VAL A 23 -11.55 27.38 -4.53
C VAL A 23 -12.30 27.86 -3.30
N VAL A 24 -11.71 28.82 -2.61
CA VAL A 24 -12.29 29.54 -1.48
C VAL A 24 -12.39 31.01 -1.84
N GLU A 25 -13.60 31.57 -1.76
CA GLU A 25 -13.89 32.97 -2.09
C GLU A 25 -13.71 33.85 -0.85
N VAL A 26 -13.10 35.02 -1.07
CA VAL A 26 -12.92 36.04 -0.04
C VAL A 26 -13.83 37.21 -0.36
N GLN A 27 -14.71 37.56 0.55
CA GLN A 27 -15.65 38.68 0.43
C GLN A 27 -15.40 39.72 1.51
N LYS A 28 -15.60 40.99 1.17
CA LYS A 28 -15.59 42.12 2.12
C LYS A 28 -16.90 42.90 1.95
N GLY A 29 -17.68 42.92 3.04
CA GLY A 29 -18.99 43.61 3.01
C GLY A 29 -19.96 43.04 1.95
N GLY A 30 -19.91 41.74 1.66
CA GLY A 30 -20.74 41.07 0.65
C GLY A 30 -20.22 41.19 -0.80
N VAL A 31 -19.09 41.86 -1.00
CA VAL A 31 -18.46 42.00 -2.33
C VAL A 31 -17.25 41.06 -2.41
N VAL A 32 -17.16 40.28 -3.50
CA VAL A 32 -16.00 39.41 -3.75
C VAL A 32 -14.78 40.27 -4.02
N VAL A 33 -13.75 40.14 -3.17
CA VAL A 33 -12.48 40.87 -3.31
C VAL A 33 -11.33 39.98 -3.81
N GLY A 34 -11.53 38.67 -3.82
CA GLY A 34 -10.54 37.71 -4.34
C GLY A 34 -10.92 36.26 -4.07
N PHE A 35 -10.06 35.36 -4.47
CA PHE A 35 -10.20 33.92 -4.18
C PHE A 35 -8.85 33.31 -3.85
N LEU A 36 -8.88 32.20 -3.15
CA LEU A 36 -7.74 31.32 -2.90
C LEU A 36 -8.00 30.00 -3.63
N ALA A 37 -7.10 29.62 -4.51
CA ALA A 37 -7.10 28.30 -5.12
C ALA A 37 -6.12 27.42 -4.34
N ILE A 38 -6.66 26.44 -3.66
CA ILE A 38 -5.91 25.49 -2.84
C ILE A 38 -5.72 24.23 -3.67
N GLU A 39 -4.49 23.83 -3.85
CA GLU A 39 -4.13 22.59 -4.53
C GLU A 39 -3.35 21.72 -3.56
N ASP A 40 -3.82 20.49 -3.33
CA ASP A 40 -3.01 19.50 -2.66
C ASP A 40 -1.94 19.05 -3.63
N SER A 41 -0.69 19.39 -3.34
CA SER A 41 0.43 18.93 -4.16
C SER A 41 0.55 17.41 -4.03
N LEU A 42 0.48 16.73 -5.17
CA LEU A 42 0.81 15.32 -5.21
C LEU A 42 2.25 15.13 -4.75
N ARG A 43 2.45 14.19 -3.86
CA ARG A 43 3.80 13.80 -3.46
C ARG A 43 4.50 13.21 -4.68
N GLU A 44 5.71 13.67 -4.97
CA GLU A 44 6.49 13.20 -6.12
C GLU A 44 6.74 11.69 -6.09
N ASP A 45 6.75 11.09 -4.89
CA ASP A 45 6.91 9.66 -4.70
C ASP A 45 5.66 8.86 -5.14
N GLY A 46 4.46 9.47 -5.15
CA GLY A 46 3.21 8.80 -5.51
C GLY A 46 3.19 8.26 -6.94
N VAL A 47 3.63 9.06 -7.90
CA VAL A 47 3.68 8.66 -9.33
C VAL A 47 4.62 7.47 -9.53
N ARG A 48 5.82 7.53 -8.94
CA ARG A 48 6.80 6.44 -9.02
C ARG A 48 6.30 5.17 -8.32
N ALA A 49 5.70 5.33 -7.14
CA ALA A 49 5.16 4.20 -6.40
C ALA A 49 4.06 3.46 -7.17
N VAL A 50 3.12 4.20 -7.77
CA VAL A 50 2.05 3.61 -8.61
C VAL A 50 2.64 2.88 -9.83
N SER A 51 3.67 3.42 -10.48
CA SER A 51 4.36 2.75 -11.58
C SER A 51 4.98 1.42 -11.13
N HIS A 52 5.73 1.42 -10.03
CA HIS A 52 6.35 0.21 -9.48
C HIS A 52 5.30 -0.82 -9.03
N LEU A 53 4.17 -0.41 -8.46
CA LEU A 53 3.08 -1.35 -8.13
C LEU A 53 2.58 -2.07 -9.38
N LYS A 54 2.42 -1.36 -10.50
CA LYS A 54 2.01 -1.95 -11.78
C LYS A 54 3.05 -2.93 -12.33
N GLU A 55 4.34 -2.58 -12.25
CA GLU A 55 5.45 -3.48 -12.62
C GLU A 55 5.47 -4.76 -11.79
N LEU A 56 5.06 -4.69 -10.53
CA LEU A 56 4.89 -5.84 -9.64
C LEU A 56 3.63 -6.66 -9.94
N GLY A 57 2.82 -6.27 -10.96
CA GLY A 57 1.57 -6.93 -11.34
C GLY A 57 0.40 -6.59 -10.42
N ILE A 58 0.50 -5.51 -9.63
CA ILE A 58 -0.56 -5.03 -8.73
C ILE A 58 -1.38 -3.98 -9.47
N VAL A 59 -2.69 -4.07 -9.40
CA VAL A 59 -3.62 -3.09 -9.98
C VAL A 59 -3.94 -2.04 -8.93
N PRO A 60 -3.46 -0.79 -9.07
CA PRO A 60 -3.81 0.28 -8.15
C PRO A 60 -5.22 0.79 -8.45
N VAL A 61 -6.02 0.94 -7.41
CA VAL A 61 -7.38 1.46 -7.44
C VAL A 61 -7.48 2.64 -6.49
N MET A 62 -8.05 3.74 -6.95
CA MET A 62 -8.27 4.93 -6.10
C MET A 62 -9.69 4.90 -5.55
N VAL A 63 -9.82 5.01 -4.23
CA VAL A 63 -11.11 5.11 -3.53
C VAL A 63 -11.07 6.35 -2.64
N THR A 64 -11.85 7.37 -2.99
CA THR A 64 -11.81 8.67 -2.30
C THR A 64 -13.20 9.23 -2.03
N GLY A 65 -13.32 10.03 -0.97
CA GLY A 65 -14.50 10.83 -0.69
C GLY A 65 -14.60 12.13 -1.51
N ASP A 66 -13.55 12.46 -2.27
CA ASP A 66 -13.52 13.64 -3.12
C ASP A 66 -14.52 13.54 -4.28
N ASN A 67 -14.85 14.69 -4.86
CA ASN A 67 -15.69 14.72 -6.06
C ASN A 67 -15.00 14.08 -7.26
N GLU A 68 -15.81 13.61 -8.22
CA GLU A 68 -15.37 12.90 -9.42
C GLU A 68 -14.28 13.65 -10.20
N ARG A 69 -14.41 14.98 -10.36
CA ARG A 69 -13.44 15.78 -11.14
C ARG A 69 -12.07 15.80 -10.48
N THR A 70 -12.01 16.04 -9.17
CA THR A 70 -10.76 16.04 -8.41
C THR A 70 -10.11 14.65 -8.43
N ALA A 71 -10.90 13.62 -8.17
CA ALA A 71 -10.42 12.24 -8.14
C ALA A 71 -9.83 11.82 -9.50
N GLN A 72 -10.51 12.13 -10.61
CA GLN A 72 -10.04 11.82 -11.96
C GLN A 72 -8.77 12.61 -12.33
N ALA A 73 -8.68 13.88 -11.93
CA ALA A 73 -7.49 14.68 -12.18
C ALA A 73 -6.26 14.11 -11.46
N VAL A 74 -6.40 13.75 -10.18
CA VAL A 74 -5.35 13.13 -9.38
C VAL A 74 -4.97 11.75 -9.95
N ALA A 75 -5.96 10.91 -10.22
CA ALA A 75 -5.74 9.56 -10.75
C ALA A 75 -4.97 9.58 -12.08
N LYS A 76 -5.31 10.51 -12.98
CA LYS A 76 -4.60 10.71 -14.25
C LYS A 76 -3.14 11.10 -14.04
N GLN A 77 -2.86 11.97 -13.06
CA GLN A 77 -1.50 12.42 -12.77
C GLN A 77 -0.64 11.29 -12.19
N VAL A 78 -1.21 10.46 -11.30
CA VAL A 78 -0.48 9.30 -10.72
C VAL A 78 -0.54 8.06 -11.60
N GLY A 79 -1.34 8.08 -12.66
CA GLY A 79 -1.47 6.97 -13.59
C GLY A 79 -2.42 5.85 -13.12
N ILE A 80 -3.39 6.12 -12.25
CA ILE A 80 -4.42 5.16 -11.83
C ILE A 80 -5.58 5.20 -12.80
N ASN A 81 -6.03 4.04 -13.29
CA ASN A 81 -7.12 3.95 -14.28
C ASN A 81 -8.49 3.69 -13.64
N GLU A 82 -8.52 3.11 -12.47
CA GLU A 82 -9.75 2.71 -11.79
C GLU A 82 -10.00 3.59 -10.57
N VAL A 83 -11.10 4.36 -10.59
CA VAL A 83 -11.38 5.41 -9.62
C VAL A 83 -12.81 5.27 -9.11
N TYR A 84 -12.97 5.28 -7.80
CA TYR A 84 -14.24 5.41 -7.11
C TYR A 84 -14.22 6.72 -6.32
N ALA A 85 -15.00 7.69 -6.78
CA ALA A 85 -15.10 9.03 -6.20
C ALA A 85 -16.39 9.21 -5.41
N GLY A 86 -16.41 10.19 -4.50
CA GLY A 86 -17.58 10.50 -3.67
C GLY A 86 -17.98 9.38 -2.71
N VAL A 87 -17.05 8.49 -2.39
CA VAL A 87 -17.31 7.28 -1.59
C VAL A 87 -17.38 7.64 -0.11
N ARG A 88 -18.46 7.23 0.55
CA ARG A 88 -18.61 7.38 2.00
C ARG A 88 -17.75 6.33 2.74
N PRO A 89 -17.37 6.61 4.01
CA PRO A 89 -16.50 5.70 4.77
C PRO A 89 -16.99 4.24 4.79
N GLY A 90 -18.29 3.99 4.97
CA GLY A 90 -18.85 2.64 4.98
C GLY A 90 -18.81 1.93 3.63
N GLU A 91 -18.92 2.68 2.53
CA GLU A 91 -18.94 2.14 1.17
C GLU A 91 -17.57 1.65 0.70
N LYS A 92 -16.49 2.15 1.30
CA LYS A 92 -15.12 1.70 1.00
C LYS A 92 -14.95 0.20 1.27
N LEU A 93 -15.53 -0.30 2.35
CA LEU A 93 -15.53 -1.72 2.68
C LEU A 93 -16.29 -2.54 1.63
N ASP A 94 -17.42 -2.02 1.11
CA ASP A 94 -18.23 -2.74 0.11
C ASP A 94 -17.48 -2.84 -1.23
N ILE A 95 -16.78 -1.78 -1.64
CA ILE A 95 -15.93 -1.80 -2.83
C ILE A 95 -14.84 -2.87 -2.68
N LEU A 96 -14.15 -2.88 -1.55
CA LEU A 96 -13.11 -3.85 -1.23
C LEU A 96 -13.65 -5.29 -1.31
N ARG A 97 -14.82 -5.56 -0.71
CA ARG A 97 -15.44 -6.88 -0.72
C ARG A 97 -15.80 -7.37 -2.12
N ARG A 98 -16.15 -6.46 -3.05
CA ARG A 98 -16.38 -6.82 -4.46
C ARG A 98 -15.15 -7.44 -5.08
N TYR A 99 -13.96 -6.86 -4.85
CA TYR A 99 -12.72 -7.46 -5.36
C TYR A 99 -12.41 -8.80 -4.71
N GLN A 100 -12.64 -8.93 -3.40
CA GLN A 100 -12.45 -10.20 -2.70
C GLN A 100 -13.40 -11.29 -3.22
N THR A 101 -14.66 -10.98 -3.52
CA THR A 101 -15.63 -11.93 -4.12
C THR A 101 -15.24 -12.36 -5.53
N MET A 102 -14.48 -11.52 -6.26
CA MET A 102 -13.88 -11.88 -7.55
C MET A 102 -12.60 -12.72 -7.40
N GLY A 103 -12.25 -13.15 -6.19
CA GLY A 103 -11.05 -13.94 -5.91
C GLY A 103 -9.74 -13.12 -5.89
N ARG A 104 -9.83 -11.79 -5.85
CA ARG A 104 -8.66 -10.92 -5.75
C ARG A 104 -8.22 -10.78 -4.30
N LYS A 105 -6.91 -10.72 -4.09
CA LYS A 105 -6.32 -10.32 -2.81
C LYS A 105 -6.20 -8.81 -2.77
N VAL A 106 -6.71 -8.20 -1.70
CA VAL A 106 -6.83 -6.75 -1.58
C VAL A 106 -5.93 -6.24 -0.46
N LEU A 107 -5.03 -5.31 -0.83
CA LEU A 107 -4.28 -4.51 0.12
C LEU A 107 -4.96 -3.13 0.18
N MET A 108 -5.46 -2.75 1.34
CA MET A 108 -6.05 -1.44 1.60
C MET A 108 -5.03 -0.52 2.22
N VAL A 109 -4.93 0.69 1.68
CA VAL A 109 -4.05 1.75 2.19
C VAL A 109 -4.89 2.94 2.59
N GLY A 110 -4.73 3.43 3.80
CA GLY A 110 -5.48 4.57 4.31
C GLY A 110 -4.77 5.30 5.43
N ASP A 111 -5.30 6.47 5.82
CA ASP A 111 -4.82 7.26 6.97
C ASP A 111 -5.44 6.80 8.31
N GLY A 112 -6.40 5.92 8.25
CA GLY A 112 -7.04 5.24 9.37
C GLY A 112 -8.20 5.94 10.04
N MET A 113 -8.39 7.25 9.90
CA MET A 113 -9.50 7.93 10.58
C MET A 113 -10.86 7.50 10.03
N ASN A 114 -10.98 7.48 8.70
CA ASN A 114 -12.23 7.13 8.01
C ASN A 114 -12.19 5.74 7.36
N ASP A 115 -11.05 5.07 7.41
CA ASP A 115 -10.76 3.84 6.66
C ASP A 115 -10.66 2.60 7.56
N ALA A 116 -10.83 2.73 8.88
CA ALA A 116 -10.64 1.66 9.85
C ALA A 116 -11.39 0.36 9.49
N ALA A 117 -12.66 0.47 9.07
CA ALA A 117 -13.46 -0.69 8.66
C ALA A 117 -12.92 -1.34 7.38
N ALA A 118 -12.46 -0.54 6.42
CA ALA A 118 -11.88 -1.03 5.17
C ALA A 118 -10.49 -1.63 5.40
N LEU A 119 -9.66 -1.00 6.24
CA LEU A 119 -8.34 -1.53 6.65
C LEU A 119 -8.48 -2.91 7.30
N LYS A 120 -9.40 -3.03 8.26
CA LYS A 120 -9.65 -4.31 8.96
C LYS A 120 -10.32 -5.37 8.07
N GLY A 121 -11.08 -4.95 7.06
CA GLY A 121 -11.77 -5.85 6.12
C GLY A 121 -10.92 -6.31 4.95
N ALA A 122 -9.76 -5.72 4.72
CA ALA A 122 -8.82 -6.09 3.66
C ALA A 122 -8.11 -7.42 3.96
N ASP A 123 -7.49 -8.02 2.95
CA ASP A 123 -6.55 -9.13 3.17
C ASP A 123 -5.25 -8.63 3.83
N ILE A 124 -4.88 -7.38 3.56
CA ILE A 124 -3.80 -6.65 4.25
C ILE A 124 -4.23 -5.20 4.38
N GLY A 125 -4.32 -4.69 5.60
CA GLY A 125 -4.55 -3.28 5.90
C GLY A 125 -3.26 -2.54 6.19
N VAL A 126 -3.03 -1.41 5.55
CA VAL A 126 -1.83 -0.57 5.73
C VAL A 126 -2.25 0.85 6.12
N ALA A 127 -1.89 1.28 7.30
CA ALA A 127 -2.06 2.66 7.74
C ALA A 127 -0.82 3.50 7.38
N ILE A 128 -1.02 4.71 6.82
CA ILE A 128 0.06 5.65 6.51
C ILE A 128 0.02 6.84 7.46
N GLY A 129 1.21 7.25 7.91
CA GLY A 129 1.41 8.42 8.74
C GLY A 129 1.40 8.11 10.24
N SER A 130 1.40 9.16 11.05
CA SER A 130 1.20 9.08 12.51
C SER A 130 -0.27 8.82 12.85
N GLY A 131 -0.81 7.74 12.27
CA GLY A 131 -2.24 7.41 12.36
C GLY A 131 -2.76 7.53 13.79
N THR A 132 -4.03 7.87 13.92
CA THR A 132 -4.72 7.79 15.20
C THR A 132 -4.57 6.37 15.78
N ASP A 133 -4.62 6.22 17.11
CA ASP A 133 -4.56 4.91 17.76
C ASP A 133 -5.52 3.89 17.12
N LEU A 134 -6.68 4.37 16.65
CA LEU A 134 -7.68 3.56 15.94
C LEU A 134 -7.18 3.01 14.59
N ALA A 135 -6.33 3.76 13.88
CA ALA A 135 -5.74 3.32 12.62
C ALA A 135 -4.70 2.22 12.85
N ILE A 136 -3.88 2.42 13.87
CA ILE A 136 -2.85 1.47 14.27
C ILE A 136 -3.51 0.15 14.68
N ASP A 137 -4.59 0.21 15.45
CA ASP A 137 -5.33 -0.97 15.90
C ASP A 137 -6.11 -1.69 14.78
N SER A 138 -6.36 -1.00 13.66
CA SER A 138 -7.15 -1.53 12.54
C SER A 138 -6.30 -2.02 11.36
N ALA A 139 -5.00 -1.77 11.36
CA ALA A 139 -4.09 -2.11 10.26
C ALA A 139 -3.14 -3.24 10.65
N ASP A 140 -2.81 -4.10 9.67
CA ASP A 140 -1.78 -5.14 9.82
C ASP A 140 -0.37 -4.55 9.76
N MET A 141 -0.22 -3.40 9.09
CA MET A 141 1.06 -2.70 8.91
C MET A 141 0.87 -1.20 9.08
N VAL A 142 1.84 -0.54 9.71
CA VAL A 142 1.87 0.92 9.85
C VAL A 142 3.12 1.48 9.18
N VAL A 143 2.93 2.37 8.22
CA VAL A 143 4.00 3.08 7.53
C VAL A 143 4.18 4.44 8.19
N VAL A 144 5.18 4.58 9.04
CA VAL A 144 5.44 5.82 9.80
C VAL A 144 6.08 6.91 8.92
N LYS A 145 6.92 6.52 7.96
CA LYS A 145 7.63 7.44 7.04
C LYS A 145 7.67 6.85 5.63
N GLY A 146 7.74 7.71 4.60
CA GLY A 146 7.97 7.29 3.22
C GLY A 146 6.70 7.17 2.36
N GLY A 147 5.52 7.35 2.90
CA GLY A 147 4.27 7.36 2.11
C GLY A 147 4.04 6.07 1.32
N VAL A 148 3.53 6.19 0.09
CA VAL A 148 3.19 5.03 -0.77
C VAL A 148 4.45 4.29 -1.23
N SER A 149 5.60 4.94 -1.34
CA SER A 149 6.88 4.29 -1.72
C SER A 149 7.28 3.22 -0.72
N ALA A 150 7.09 3.47 0.58
CA ALA A 150 7.43 2.50 1.61
C ALA A 150 6.57 1.22 1.53
N ILE A 151 5.36 1.31 0.96
CA ILE A 151 4.52 0.13 0.69
C ILE A 151 5.15 -0.73 -0.41
N VAL A 152 5.67 -0.09 -1.47
CA VAL A 152 6.39 -0.79 -2.55
C VAL A 152 7.59 -1.53 -1.99
N ASP A 153 8.38 -0.85 -1.15
CA ASP A 153 9.54 -1.44 -0.49
C ASP A 153 9.16 -2.63 0.40
N ALA A 154 8.09 -2.47 1.20
CA ALA A 154 7.58 -3.54 2.05
C ALA A 154 7.14 -4.77 1.24
N ILE A 155 6.44 -4.58 0.11
CA ILE A 155 6.04 -5.66 -0.79
C ILE A 155 7.27 -6.35 -1.38
N HIS A 156 8.28 -5.58 -1.78
CA HIS A 156 9.52 -6.12 -2.35
C HIS A 156 10.27 -6.98 -1.33
N ILE A 157 10.49 -6.45 -0.12
CA ILE A 157 11.12 -7.17 0.99
C ILE A 157 10.35 -8.44 1.34
N SER A 158 9.02 -8.37 1.41
CA SER A 158 8.17 -9.52 1.70
C SER A 158 8.35 -10.62 0.64
N ARG A 159 8.36 -10.28 -0.65
CA ARG A 159 8.58 -11.25 -1.74
C ARG A 159 9.98 -11.87 -1.69
N GLN A 160 11.01 -11.07 -1.42
CA GLN A 160 12.37 -11.58 -1.22
C GLN A 160 12.44 -12.54 -0.03
N THR A 161 11.90 -12.13 1.10
CA THR A 161 11.87 -12.95 2.33
C THR A 161 11.19 -14.28 2.08
N PHE A 162 10.02 -14.29 1.44
CA PHE A 162 9.30 -15.51 1.11
C PHE A 162 10.10 -16.44 0.17
N THR A 163 10.81 -15.85 -0.81
CA THR A 163 11.67 -16.61 -1.71
C THR A 163 12.82 -17.28 -0.95
N VAL A 164 13.47 -16.55 -0.05
CA VAL A 164 14.55 -17.09 0.79
C VAL A 164 14.03 -18.18 1.73
N ILE A 165 12.86 -17.98 2.35
CA ILE A 165 12.23 -19.01 3.19
C ILE A 165 11.98 -20.30 2.39
N ARG A 166 11.43 -20.21 1.17
CA ARG A 166 11.20 -21.39 0.32
C ARG A 166 12.50 -22.10 -0.05
N GLN A 167 13.54 -21.33 -0.37
CA GLN A 167 14.88 -21.90 -0.65
C GLN A 167 15.45 -22.62 0.55
N ASN A 168 15.39 -22.00 1.73
CA ASN A 168 15.88 -22.59 2.97
C ASN A 168 15.13 -23.88 3.31
N LEU A 169 13.80 -23.86 3.18
CA LEU A 169 12.96 -25.01 3.41
C LEU A 169 13.27 -26.16 2.44
N PHE A 170 13.43 -25.83 1.15
CA PHE A 170 13.82 -26.81 0.14
C PHE A 170 15.14 -27.50 0.51
N TRP A 171 16.18 -26.75 0.85
CA TRP A 171 17.47 -27.32 1.23
C TRP A 171 17.39 -28.13 2.51
N ALA A 172 16.67 -27.65 3.52
CA ALA A 172 16.47 -28.38 4.76
C ALA A 172 15.80 -29.75 4.56
N PHE A 173 14.80 -29.82 3.66
CA PHE A 173 14.17 -31.10 3.31
C PHE A 173 15.06 -31.97 2.42
N ALA A 174 15.76 -31.38 1.45
CA ALA A 174 16.62 -32.12 0.52
C ALA A 174 17.72 -32.88 1.26
N TYR A 175 18.37 -32.24 2.24
CA TYR A 175 19.35 -32.92 3.09
C TYR A 175 18.75 -34.12 3.84
N ASN A 176 17.58 -33.97 4.42
CA ASN A 176 16.93 -35.04 5.18
C ASN A 176 16.45 -36.19 4.26
N ILE A 177 15.90 -35.88 3.07
CA ILE A 177 15.43 -36.89 2.11
C ILE A 177 16.59 -37.77 1.63
N ILE A 178 17.80 -37.21 1.53
CA ILE A 178 18.99 -37.96 1.14
C ILE A 178 19.59 -38.71 2.33
N ALA A 179 19.70 -38.05 3.49
CA ALA A 179 20.38 -38.58 4.65
C ALA A 179 19.64 -39.76 5.33
N ILE A 180 18.29 -39.71 5.39
CA ILE A 180 17.50 -40.75 6.05
C ILE A 180 17.64 -42.10 5.36
N PRO A 181 17.46 -42.28 4.04
CA PRO A 181 17.68 -43.58 3.39
C PRO A 181 19.11 -44.10 3.54
N LEU A 182 20.12 -43.24 3.47
CA LEU A 182 21.52 -43.61 3.65
C LEU A 182 21.80 -44.09 5.09
N ALA A 183 21.17 -43.44 6.07
CA ALA A 183 21.28 -43.89 7.48
C ALA A 183 20.57 -45.24 7.71
N MET A 184 19.40 -45.43 7.13
CA MET A 184 18.64 -46.69 7.20
C MET A 184 19.41 -47.85 6.55
N GLY A 185 20.16 -47.59 5.48
CA GLY A 185 21.03 -48.54 4.83
C GLY A 185 22.37 -48.78 5.53
N ALA A 186 22.59 -48.19 6.71
CA ALA A 186 23.87 -48.19 7.46
C ALA A 186 25.08 -47.71 6.63
N LEU A 187 24.81 -46.92 5.59
CA LEU A 187 25.82 -46.33 4.68
C LEU A 187 26.31 -44.95 5.16
N LEU A 188 25.64 -44.37 6.14
CA LEU A 188 25.95 -43.05 6.64
C LEU A 188 26.81 -43.12 7.92
N HIS A 189 28.06 -42.69 7.80
CA HIS A 189 28.92 -42.58 8.99
C HIS A 189 28.45 -41.38 9.84
N PRO A 190 28.38 -41.51 11.19
CA PRO A 190 27.88 -40.43 12.06
C PRO A 190 28.58 -39.09 11.88
N ALA A 191 29.89 -39.06 11.68
CA ALA A 191 30.65 -37.84 11.43
C ALA A 191 30.24 -37.12 10.12
N ILE A 192 29.83 -37.88 9.08
CA ILE A 192 29.33 -37.32 7.82
C ILE A 192 27.96 -36.69 8.06
N ALA A 193 27.10 -37.33 8.84
CA ALA A 193 25.79 -36.79 9.18
C ALA A 193 25.89 -35.48 9.97
N GLU A 194 26.75 -35.40 10.98
CA GLU A 194 26.99 -34.17 11.74
C GLU A 194 27.54 -33.04 10.86
N THR A 195 28.50 -33.36 9.99
CA THR A 195 29.07 -32.39 9.05
C THR A 195 28.01 -31.84 8.09
N ALA A 196 27.16 -32.70 7.52
CA ALA A 196 26.09 -32.31 6.62
C ALA A 196 25.06 -31.43 7.33
N MET A 197 24.70 -31.72 8.61
CA MET A 197 23.82 -30.85 9.43
C MET A 197 24.43 -29.48 9.69
N ALA A 198 25.74 -29.43 10.01
CA ALA A 198 26.42 -28.14 10.20
C ALA A 198 26.42 -27.29 8.90
N PHE A 199 26.73 -27.90 7.75
CA PHE A 199 26.66 -27.21 6.46
C PHE A 199 25.25 -26.74 6.10
N SER A 200 24.21 -27.54 6.39
CA SER A 200 22.83 -27.14 6.19
C SER A 200 22.49 -25.89 7.00
N SER A 201 22.86 -25.87 8.27
CA SER A 201 22.59 -24.71 9.15
C SER A 201 23.33 -23.45 8.68
N ILE A 202 24.60 -23.58 8.30
CA ILE A 202 25.40 -22.46 7.77
C ILE A 202 24.82 -21.94 6.47
N SER A 203 24.40 -22.83 5.55
CA SER A 203 23.81 -22.43 4.26
C SER A 203 22.52 -21.66 4.42
N VAL A 204 21.65 -22.05 5.36
CA VAL A 204 20.41 -21.34 5.70
C VAL A 204 20.72 -19.95 6.26
N ILE A 205 21.69 -19.82 7.15
CA ILE A 205 22.08 -18.50 7.70
C ILE A 205 22.63 -17.60 6.59
N LEU A 206 23.56 -18.08 5.79
CA LEU A 206 24.16 -17.29 4.70
C LEU A 206 23.11 -16.87 3.65
N ASN A 207 22.18 -17.78 3.32
CA ASN A 207 21.10 -17.44 2.39
C ASN A 207 20.14 -16.39 2.97
N SER A 208 19.86 -16.49 4.28
CA SER A 208 19.00 -15.51 4.98
C SER A 208 19.63 -14.12 5.06
N MET A 209 20.96 -14.02 5.11
CA MET A 209 21.67 -12.73 5.10
C MET A 209 21.63 -12.01 3.74
N ARG A 210 21.08 -12.63 2.69
CA ARG A 210 20.89 -12.01 1.36
C ARG A 210 19.68 -11.09 1.31
N ILE A 211 18.79 -11.15 2.32
CA ILE A 211 17.66 -10.23 2.40
C ILE A 211 18.24 -8.86 2.77
N ARG A 212 18.16 -7.94 1.84
CA ARG A 212 18.58 -6.53 2.05
C ARG A 212 17.36 -5.63 1.94
N SER A 213 17.21 -4.76 2.93
CA SER A 213 16.29 -3.61 2.90
C SER A 213 16.80 -2.53 1.94
#